data_7d256651a8ad5fbf6dd4828806259a6f
#
_entry.id   7d256651a8ad5fbf6dd4828806259a6f
#
_cell.length_a   1.000
_cell.length_b   1.000
_cell.length_c   1.000
_cell.angle_alpha   90.00
_cell.angle_beta   90.00
_cell.angle_gamma   90.00
#
_symmetry.space_group_name_H-M   'P 1'
#
loop_
_entity.id
_entity.type
_entity.pdbx_description
1 polymer ?
#
loop_
_entity_poly.entity_id
_entity_poly.type
_entity_poly.pdbx_seq_one_letter_code
_entity_poly.pdbx_strand_id
1 'polypeptide(L)'
;MMNKTGKKGIIFGKFYPLHIGHVDFIQRASGYVDTLYVFVCTDDERDLKLFNESKMKKMPTTKDRIRFVTQTFKYQENIKVIHLAEDGIPSYPNGWVGWTDRVKEVLARNDIKIDVIFTNEPQDVENYKKNFIDAGNTADVFNDNLEIMTIDTSRNNFNISATEIRKDPYKNWQFIPKYVREFFILKVGIIGTEHSGKTNLTHKLANHYNTTYVREYRKEYIEQVLQNNEDNLQYEDYSQIAYGQNQKISESVKNADRLVVVDTEFTSLQAQYIKNNGSEHPVIEDFIRNSNFDVLIYIEKAGQKRTFDEILQKLLEKNNKKYIKLAHENKTSLTENYIKSIEIIDDYINQKTV
;
A
#
# COMPACT_ATOMS: atom_id res chain seq x y z
N MET A 1 -29.06 -8.76 -23.92
CA MET A 1 -29.20 -8.87 -22.46
C MET A 1 -29.06 -10.36 -22.12
N MET A 2 -28.03 -10.77 -21.43
CA MET A 2 -27.94 -12.15 -20.91
C MET A 2 -29.08 -12.34 -19.91
N ASN A 3 -29.85 -13.43 -20.05
CA ASN A 3 -30.86 -13.80 -19.06
C ASN A 3 -30.15 -13.98 -17.72
N LYS A 4 -30.42 -13.10 -16.76
CA LYS A 4 -29.91 -13.25 -15.38
C LYS A 4 -30.58 -14.48 -14.79
N THR A 5 -29.79 -15.48 -14.43
CA THR A 5 -30.24 -16.74 -13.80
C THR A 5 -30.53 -16.57 -12.31
N GLY A 6 -30.13 -15.44 -11.74
CA GLY A 6 -30.14 -15.17 -10.30
C GLY A 6 -29.08 -15.92 -9.52
N LYS A 7 -28.17 -16.65 -10.20
CA LYS A 7 -27.15 -17.52 -9.59
C LYS A 7 -26.14 -16.69 -8.79
N LYS A 8 -25.87 -17.09 -7.55
CA LYS A 8 -24.93 -16.43 -6.62
C LYS A 8 -23.78 -17.36 -6.29
N GLY A 9 -22.57 -16.87 -6.42
CA GLY A 9 -21.35 -17.60 -6.10
C GLY A 9 -20.57 -16.98 -4.94
N ILE A 10 -19.67 -17.78 -4.35
CA ILE A 10 -18.79 -17.33 -3.28
C ILE A 10 -17.36 -17.80 -3.51
N ILE A 11 -16.40 -16.95 -3.12
CA ILE A 11 -14.97 -17.26 -3.03
C ILE A 11 -14.49 -16.86 -1.64
N PHE A 12 -13.63 -17.68 -1.07
CA PHE A 12 -12.92 -17.37 0.17
C PHE A 12 -11.43 -17.17 -0.09
N GLY A 13 -10.83 -16.16 0.52
CA GLY A 13 -9.39 -15.96 0.38
C GLY A 13 -8.82 -15.00 1.39
N LYS A 14 -7.57 -15.25 1.79
CA LYS A 14 -6.83 -14.31 2.67
C LYS A 14 -6.43 -13.05 1.93
N PHE A 15 -6.12 -13.15 0.64
CA PHE A 15 -5.61 -12.02 -0.18
C PHE A 15 -4.50 -11.24 0.52
N TYR A 16 -3.49 -11.94 1.02
CA TYR A 16 -2.42 -11.39 1.86
C TYR A 16 -1.04 -11.52 1.21
N PRO A 17 -0.72 -10.62 0.23
CA PRO A 17 -1.59 -9.67 -0.43
C PRO A 17 -2.39 -10.26 -1.60
N LEU A 18 -3.36 -9.47 -2.11
CA LEU A 18 -4.00 -9.74 -3.39
C LEU A 18 -2.95 -9.69 -4.51
N HIS A 19 -2.98 -10.67 -5.43
CA HIS A 19 -2.08 -10.74 -6.60
C HIS A 19 -2.85 -11.11 -7.87
N ILE A 20 -2.20 -10.98 -9.04
CA ILE A 20 -2.88 -11.16 -10.34
C ILE A 20 -3.48 -12.57 -10.52
N GLY A 21 -2.92 -13.61 -9.90
CA GLY A 21 -3.52 -14.94 -9.89
C GLY A 21 -4.87 -14.97 -9.16
N HIS A 22 -5.01 -14.26 -8.04
CA HIS A 22 -6.30 -14.09 -7.37
C HIS A 22 -7.26 -13.27 -8.25
N VAL A 23 -6.76 -12.24 -8.93
CA VAL A 23 -7.60 -11.40 -9.83
C VAL A 23 -8.16 -12.22 -10.98
N ASP A 24 -7.33 -13.03 -11.64
CA ASP A 24 -7.75 -13.94 -12.73
C ASP A 24 -8.81 -14.94 -12.25
N PHE A 25 -8.56 -15.57 -11.10
CA PHE A 25 -9.50 -16.50 -10.48
C PHE A 25 -10.87 -15.86 -10.19
N ILE A 26 -10.87 -14.68 -9.54
CA ILE A 26 -12.11 -13.95 -9.23
C ILE A 26 -12.84 -13.54 -10.52
N GLN A 27 -12.13 -13.05 -11.52
CA GLN A 27 -12.73 -12.66 -12.79
C GLN A 27 -13.37 -13.82 -13.53
N ARG A 28 -12.71 -14.99 -13.57
CA ARG A 28 -13.28 -16.20 -14.17
C ARG A 28 -14.53 -16.66 -13.42
N ALA A 29 -14.46 -16.74 -12.10
CA ALA A 29 -15.60 -17.13 -11.28
C ALA A 29 -16.80 -16.17 -11.47
N SER A 30 -16.54 -14.87 -11.59
CA SER A 30 -17.60 -13.87 -11.79
C SER A 30 -18.35 -14.04 -13.12
N GLY A 31 -17.77 -14.71 -14.10
CA GLY A 31 -18.41 -15.04 -15.37
C GLY A 31 -19.43 -16.19 -15.31
N TYR A 32 -19.44 -16.98 -14.23
CA TYR A 32 -20.37 -18.11 -14.07
C TYR A 32 -21.62 -17.76 -13.26
N VAL A 33 -21.69 -16.58 -12.67
CA VAL A 33 -22.77 -16.18 -11.74
C VAL A 33 -23.21 -14.74 -11.97
N ASP A 34 -24.43 -14.43 -11.58
CA ASP A 34 -24.96 -13.06 -11.64
C ASP A 34 -24.42 -12.18 -10.51
N THR A 35 -24.08 -12.79 -9.38
CA THR A 35 -23.41 -12.11 -8.25
C THR A 35 -22.34 -13.02 -7.66
N LEU A 36 -21.14 -12.50 -7.54
CA LEU A 36 -20.03 -13.17 -6.87
C LEU A 36 -19.71 -12.45 -5.56
N TYR A 37 -19.76 -13.19 -4.47
CA TYR A 37 -19.31 -12.72 -3.16
C TYR A 37 -17.86 -13.14 -2.92
N VAL A 38 -16.99 -12.17 -2.69
CA VAL A 38 -15.57 -12.39 -2.40
C VAL A 38 -15.35 -12.13 -0.90
N PHE A 39 -15.16 -13.20 -0.15
CA PHE A 39 -14.93 -13.14 1.28
C PHE A 39 -13.45 -12.96 1.57
N VAL A 40 -13.11 -11.81 2.19
CA VAL A 40 -11.75 -11.51 2.66
C VAL A 40 -11.60 -12.07 4.06
N CYS A 41 -10.89 -13.19 4.17
CA CYS A 41 -10.64 -13.91 5.42
C CYS A 41 -9.46 -13.28 6.18
N THR A 42 -9.64 -12.93 7.44
CA THR A 42 -8.59 -12.32 8.28
C THR A 42 -8.49 -13.00 9.63
N ASP A 43 -7.28 -13.04 10.18
CA ASP A 43 -6.98 -13.50 11.51
C ASP A 43 -5.75 -12.74 12.00
N ASP A 44 -5.90 -11.91 13.01
CA ASP A 44 -4.87 -10.97 13.41
C ASP A 44 -3.57 -11.66 13.85
N GLU A 45 -3.66 -12.77 14.58
CA GLU A 45 -2.49 -13.51 15.05
C GLU A 45 -1.74 -14.19 13.89
N ARG A 46 -2.49 -14.91 13.04
CA ARG A 46 -1.90 -15.59 11.86
C ARG A 46 -1.34 -14.60 10.84
N ASP A 47 -2.02 -13.48 10.63
CA ASP A 47 -1.59 -12.42 9.72
C ASP A 47 -0.32 -11.72 10.22
N LEU A 48 -0.21 -11.46 11.53
CA LEU A 48 1.01 -10.95 12.16
C LEU A 48 2.19 -11.92 12.00
N LYS A 49 1.95 -13.23 12.19
CA LYS A 49 2.98 -14.25 11.96
C LYS A 49 3.46 -14.23 10.51
N LEU A 50 2.54 -14.20 9.53
CA LEU A 50 2.87 -14.11 8.11
C LEU A 50 3.64 -12.84 7.75
N PHE A 51 3.32 -11.72 8.40
CA PHE A 51 4.08 -10.48 8.24
C PHE A 51 5.50 -10.60 8.76
N ASN A 52 5.69 -11.10 9.99
CA ASN A 52 7.00 -11.27 10.61
C ASN A 52 7.94 -12.22 9.83
N GLU A 53 7.36 -13.17 9.09
CA GLU A 53 8.09 -14.09 8.21
C GLU A 53 8.34 -13.52 6.81
N SER A 54 7.90 -12.28 6.52
CA SER A 54 7.93 -11.64 5.21
C SER A 54 9.05 -10.62 5.05
N LYS A 55 9.21 -10.09 3.81
CA LYS A 55 10.01 -8.89 3.52
C LYS A 55 9.13 -7.65 3.27
N MET A 56 7.84 -7.73 3.57
CA MET A 56 6.97 -6.56 3.47
C MET A 56 7.39 -5.48 4.47
N LYS A 57 7.44 -4.22 4.05
CA LYS A 57 7.85 -3.09 4.91
C LYS A 57 6.72 -2.59 5.80
N LYS A 58 5.48 -2.94 5.46
CA LYS A 58 4.27 -2.54 6.18
C LYS A 58 3.29 -3.71 6.22
N MET A 59 2.68 -3.92 7.39
CA MET A 59 1.62 -4.93 7.55
C MET A 59 0.29 -4.39 6.98
N PRO A 60 -0.33 -5.10 6.02
CA PRO A 60 -1.67 -4.75 5.56
C PRO A 60 -2.70 -4.99 6.66
N THR A 61 -3.48 -3.98 7.00
CA THR A 61 -4.61 -4.11 7.91
C THR A 61 -5.78 -4.81 7.23
N THR A 62 -6.76 -5.28 8.01
CA THR A 62 -8.04 -5.78 7.50
C THR A 62 -8.68 -4.79 6.51
N LYS A 63 -8.69 -3.48 6.84
CA LYS A 63 -9.23 -2.43 5.96
C LYS A 63 -8.45 -2.32 4.65
N ASP A 64 -7.12 -2.42 4.70
CA ASP A 64 -6.29 -2.38 3.48
C ASP A 64 -6.61 -3.56 2.57
N ARG A 65 -6.74 -4.78 3.11
CA ARG A 65 -7.04 -5.99 2.33
C ARG A 65 -8.42 -5.94 1.68
N ILE A 66 -9.45 -5.48 2.40
CA ILE A 66 -10.79 -5.24 1.84
C ILE A 66 -10.69 -4.19 0.73
N ARG A 67 -9.96 -3.09 0.96
CA ARG A 67 -9.76 -2.03 -0.03
C ARG A 67 -9.03 -2.52 -1.28
N PHE A 68 -8.03 -3.41 -1.14
CA PHE A 68 -7.33 -4.00 -2.29
C PHE A 68 -8.31 -4.71 -3.24
N VAL A 69 -9.18 -5.56 -2.70
CA VAL A 69 -10.18 -6.27 -3.50
C VAL A 69 -11.21 -5.29 -4.07
N THR A 70 -11.78 -4.44 -3.22
CA THR A 70 -12.82 -3.49 -3.64
C THR A 70 -12.34 -2.53 -4.74
N GLN A 71 -11.14 -1.96 -4.61
CA GLN A 71 -10.60 -1.05 -5.61
C GLN A 71 -10.22 -1.77 -6.92
N THR A 72 -9.74 -3.01 -6.83
CA THR A 72 -9.41 -3.80 -8.02
C THR A 72 -10.63 -4.09 -8.87
N PHE A 73 -11.77 -4.37 -8.25
CA PHE A 73 -13.02 -4.74 -8.93
C PHE A 73 -14.10 -3.64 -8.93
N LYS A 74 -13.77 -2.40 -8.64
CA LYS A 74 -14.73 -1.29 -8.43
C LYS A 74 -15.69 -1.02 -9.60
N TYR A 75 -15.34 -1.42 -10.81
CA TYR A 75 -16.17 -1.26 -12.00
C TYR A 75 -16.98 -2.53 -12.37
N GLN A 76 -16.89 -3.58 -11.55
CA GLN A 76 -17.60 -4.84 -11.75
C GLN A 76 -18.71 -4.95 -10.69
N GLU A 77 -19.91 -4.49 -11.06
CA GLU A 77 -21.04 -4.37 -10.15
C GLU A 77 -21.52 -5.72 -9.58
N ASN A 78 -21.24 -6.81 -10.31
CA ASN A 78 -21.59 -8.17 -9.91
C ASN A 78 -20.63 -8.77 -8.87
N ILE A 79 -19.53 -8.10 -8.50
CA ILE A 79 -18.59 -8.56 -7.45
C ILE A 79 -18.89 -7.79 -6.16
N LYS A 80 -19.18 -8.53 -5.09
CA LYS A 80 -19.44 -7.99 -3.75
C LYS A 80 -18.39 -8.48 -2.77
N VAL A 81 -17.75 -7.56 -2.05
CA VAL A 81 -16.66 -7.88 -1.11
C VAL A 81 -17.21 -7.91 0.31
N ILE A 82 -16.97 -9.00 1.03
CA ILE A 82 -17.43 -9.20 2.41
C ILE A 82 -16.23 -9.58 3.29
N HIS A 83 -16.20 -9.07 4.49
CA HIS A 83 -15.20 -9.44 5.50
C HIS A 83 -15.63 -10.68 6.27
N LEU A 84 -14.72 -11.63 6.45
CA LEU A 84 -14.85 -12.80 7.31
C LEU A 84 -13.71 -12.80 8.34
N ALA A 85 -14.04 -12.48 9.60
CA ALA A 85 -13.07 -12.59 10.70
C ALA A 85 -12.96 -14.05 11.15
N GLU A 86 -11.74 -14.60 11.12
CA GLU A 86 -11.43 -15.97 11.52
C GLU A 86 -10.78 -16.05 12.91
N ASP A 87 -10.73 -14.92 13.64
CA ASP A 87 -10.12 -14.84 14.96
C ASP A 87 -10.77 -15.83 15.93
N GLY A 88 -9.93 -16.55 16.66
CA GLY A 88 -10.36 -17.59 17.61
C GLY A 88 -10.73 -18.93 16.98
N ILE A 89 -10.67 -19.08 15.64
CA ILE A 89 -10.90 -20.35 14.96
C ILE A 89 -9.57 -21.10 14.90
N PRO A 90 -9.52 -22.41 15.32
CA PRO A 90 -8.31 -23.20 15.22
C PRO A 90 -7.75 -23.26 13.81
N SER A 91 -6.43 -23.35 13.68
CA SER A 91 -5.77 -23.51 12.37
C SER A 91 -6.15 -24.82 11.69
N TYR A 92 -6.06 -24.82 10.34
CA TYR A 92 -6.23 -26.04 9.53
C TYR A 92 -5.37 -27.20 10.09
N PRO A 93 -5.90 -28.44 10.13
CA PRO A 93 -7.20 -28.87 9.63
C PRO A 93 -8.36 -28.78 10.64
N ASN A 94 -8.11 -28.39 11.90
CA ASN A 94 -9.06 -28.51 13.00
C ASN A 94 -10.14 -27.40 13.03
N GLY A 95 -9.97 -26.34 12.26
CA GLY A 95 -10.84 -25.17 12.28
C GLY A 95 -12.10 -25.25 11.42
N TRP A 96 -12.30 -26.30 10.63
CA TRP A 96 -13.36 -26.38 9.63
C TRP A 96 -14.77 -26.16 10.18
N VAL A 97 -15.11 -26.76 11.31
CA VAL A 97 -16.46 -26.62 11.91
C VAL A 97 -16.72 -25.18 12.32
N GLY A 98 -15.86 -24.59 13.14
CA GLY A 98 -16.01 -23.20 13.58
C GLY A 98 -15.96 -22.19 12.44
N TRP A 99 -15.15 -22.47 11.41
CA TRP A 99 -15.09 -21.63 10.21
C TRP A 99 -16.40 -21.72 9.41
N THR A 100 -16.94 -22.91 9.23
CA THR A 100 -18.23 -23.13 8.56
C THR A 100 -19.37 -22.40 9.27
N ASP A 101 -19.43 -22.48 10.58
CA ASP A 101 -20.45 -21.78 11.38
C ASP A 101 -20.32 -20.27 11.23
N ARG A 102 -19.10 -19.73 11.23
CA ARG A 102 -18.84 -18.31 11.00
C ARG A 102 -19.27 -17.87 9.59
N VAL A 103 -19.02 -18.68 8.57
CA VAL A 103 -19.49 -18.41 7.19
C VAL A 103 -21.00 -18.37 7.14
N LYS A 104 -21.69 -19.35 7.73
CA LYS A 104 -23.17 -19.39 7.80
C LYS A 104 -23.73 -18.16 8.52
N GLU A 105 -23.15 -17.78 9.64
CA GLU A 105 -23.55 -16.59 10.38
C GLU A 105 -23.46 -15.32 9.54
N VAL A 106 -22.33 -15.13 8.81
CA VAL A 106 -22.13 -13.96 7.97
C VAL A 106 -23.09 -13.95 6.78
N LEU A 107 -23.34 -15.10 6.15
CA LEU A 107 -24.30 -15.22 5.05
C LEU A 107 -25.73 -14.93 5.52
N ALA A 108 -26.18 -15.51 6.65
CA ALA A 108 -27.50 -15.28 7.20
C ALA A 108 -27.72 -13.81 7.61
N ARG A 109 -26.74 -13.18 8.25
CA ARG A 109 -26.80 -11.76 8.66
C ARG A 109 -26.99 -10.82 7.45
N ASN A 110 -26.46 -11.19 6.27
CA ASN A 110 -26.54 -10.41 5.04
C ASN A 110 -27.69 -10.84 4.11
N ASP A 111 -28.54 -11.80 4.51
CA ASP A 111 -29.61 -12.38 3.69
C ASP A 111 -29.08 -12.91 2.33
N ILE A 112 -27.96 -13.64 2.39
CA ILE A 112 -27.28 -14.20 1.21
C ILE A 112 -27.49 -15.70 1.18
N LYS A 113 -28.00 -16.21 0.04
CA LYS A 113 -28.10 -17.63 -0.27
C LYS A 113 -27.23 -17.95 -1.48
N ILE A 114 -26.39 -18.98 -1.38
CA ILE A 114 -25.31 -19.30 -2.33
C ILE A 114 -25.67 -20.56 -3.14
N ASP A 115 -25.38 -20.50 -4.44
CA ASP A 115 -25.56 -21.61 -5.39
C ASP A 115 -24.25 -22.33 -5.73
N VAL A 116 -23.10 -21.59 -5.68
CA VAL A 116 -21.80 -22.12 -6.10
C VAL A 116 -20.69 -21.66 -5.19
N ILE A 117 -19.86 -22.59 -4.72
CA ILE A 117 -18.56 -22.28 -4.10
C ILE A 117 -17.48 -22.48 -5.15
N PHE A 118 -16.65 -21.45 -5.39
CA PHE A 118 -15.50 -21.55 -6.27
C PHE A 118 -14.23 -21.72 -5.47
N THR A 119 -13.36 -22.61 -5.93
CA THR A 119 -12.02 -22.81 -5.36
C THR A 119 -10.99 -23.14 -6.45
N ASN A 120 -9.74 -22.78 -6.22
CA ASN A 120 -8.60 -23.26 -7.00
C ASN A 120 -7.74 -24.26 -6.24
N GLU A 121 -8.19 -24.69 -5.05
CA GLU A 121 -7.51 -25.64 -4.17
C GLU A 121 -8.28 -26.97 -4.16
N PRO A 122 -7.83 -27.99 -4.94
CA PRO A 122 -8.56 -29.26 -5.04
C PRO A 122 -8.76 -29.95 -3.70
N GLN A 123 -7.81 -29.81 -2.76
CA GLN A 123 -7.89 -30.40 -1.43
C GLN A 123 -9.04 -29.87 -0.58
N ASP A 124 -9.56 -28.67 -0.88
CA ASP A 124 -10.66 -28.06 -0.13
C ASP A 124 -12.04 -28.56 -0.58
N VAL A 125 -12.14 -29.17 -1.77
CA VAL A 125 -13.41 -29.64 -2.34
C VAL A 125 -14.14 -30.60 -1.41
N GLU A 126 -13.43 -31.60 -0.89
CA GLU A 126 -14.03 -32.62 0.02
C GLU A 126 -14.43 -31.99 1.38
N ASN A 127 -13.66 -31.02 1.85
CA ASN A 127 -14.01 -30.29 3.06
C ASN A 127 -15.25 -29.42 2.87
N TYR A 128 -15.38 -28.74 1.72
CA TYR A 128 -16.60 -28.00 1.39
C TYR A 128 -17.82 -28.90 1.26
N LYS A 129 -17.71 -30.06 0.60
CA LYS A 129 -18.79 -31.04 0.52
C LYS A 129 -19.23 -31.48 1.90
N LYS A 130 -18.29 -31.95 2.72
CA LYS A 130 -18.57 -32.45 4.07
C LYS A 130 -19.25 -31.42 4.96
N ASN A 131 -18.79 -30.15 4.93
CA ASN A 131 -19.25 -29.15 5.88
C ASN A 131 -20.43 -28.30 5.37
N PHE A 132 -20.65 -28.20 4.04
CA PHE A 132 -21.73 -27.40 3.48
C PHE A 132 -22.82 -28.20 2.77
N ILE A 133 -22.54 -29.43 2.32
CA ILE A 133 -23.54 -30.28 1.64
C ILE A 133 -24.01 -31.40 2.57
N ASP A 134 -23.07 -32.21 3.08
CA ASP A 134 -23.42 -33.42 3.84
C ASP A 134 -23.88 -33.14 5.27
N ALA A 135 -23.51 -31.99 5.82
CA ALA A 135 -23.84 -31.61 7.21
C ALA A 135 -25.34 -31.34 7.47
N GLY A 136 -26.19 -31.30 6.44
CA GLY A 136 -27.66 -31.28 6.54
C GLY A 136 -28.32 -30.07 7.20
N ASN A 137 -27.57 -29.09 7.67
CA ASN A 137 -28.07 -27.90 8.37
C ASN A 137 -27.65 -26.60 7.69
N THR A 138 -27.85 -26.52 6.38
CA THR A 138 -27.33 -25.42 5.55
C THR A 138 -28.38 -24.76 4.64
N ALA A 139 -29.62 -25.27 4.65
CA ALA A 139 -30.68 -24.87 3.71
C ALA A 139 -31.06 -23.38 3.76
N ASP A 140 -30.73 -22.68 4.87
CA ASP A 140 -31.06 -21.25 5.01
C ASP A 140 -30.10 -20.37 4.21
N VAL A 141 -28.83 -20.79 4.02
CA VAL A 141 -27.78 -19.97 3.39
C VAL A 141 -27.15 -20.58 2.15
N PHE A 142 -27.43 -21.88 1.89
CA PHE A 142 -27.04 -22.56 0.66
C PHE A 142 -28.27 -23.18 0.00
N ASN A 143 -28.28 -23.18 -1.34
CA ASN A 143 -29.36 -23.83 -2.09
C ASN A 143 -29.17 -25.34 -2.07
N ASP A 144 -30.30 -26.11 -2.22
CA ASP A 144 -30.32 -27.57 -2.15
C ASP A 144 -29.36 -28.23 -3.17
N ASN A 145 -29.11 -27.54 -4.30
CA ASN A 145 -28.21 -27.96 -5.36
C ASN A 145 -26.88 -27.17 -5.31
N LEU A 146 -26.32 -26.96 -4.12
CA LEU A 146 -25.03 -26.28 -3.97
C LEU A 146 -23.94 -26.99 -4.79
N GLU A 147 -23.33 -26.25 -5.71
CA GLU A 147 -22.22 -26.75 -6.55
C GLU A 147 -20.88 -26.31 -5.95
N ILE A 148 -19.85 -27.16 -6.08
CA ILE A 148 -18.45 -26.79 -5.81
C ILE A 148 -17.69 -26.86 -7.12
N MET A 149 -17.23 -25.72 -7.60
CA MET A 149 -16.56 -25.59 -8.89
C MET A 149 -15.08 -25.23 -8.71
N THR A 150 -14.22 -26.05 -9.31
CA THR A 150 -12.78 -25.78 -9.36
C THR A 150 -12.41 -24.99 -10.61
N ILE A 151 -11.61 -23.93 -10.46
CA ILE A 151 -11.12 -23.12 -11.57
C ILE A 151 -9.61 -23.01 -11.49
N ASP A 152 -8.92 -23.28 -12.60
CA ASP A 152 -7.46 -23.15 -12.76
C ASP A 152 -6.62 -23.77 -11.66
N THR A 153 -6.94 -25.01 -11.32
CA THR A 153 -6.24 -25.79 -10.27
C THR A 153 -4.74 -25.95 -10.52
N SER A 154 -4.33 -25.92 -11.78
CA SER A 154 -2.92 -25.99 -12.22
C SER A 154 -2.20 -24.65 -12.20
N ARG A 155 -2.91 -23.54 -11.93
CA ARG A 155 -2.38 -22.15 -11.95
C ARG A 155 -1.58 -21.82 -13.23
N ASN A 156 -2.08 -22.31 -14.38
CA ASN A 156 -1.38 -22.23 -15.66
C ASN A 156 -1.20 -20.79 -16.17
N ASN A 157 -2.13 -19.89 -15.81
CA ASN A 157 -2.06 -18.51 -16.27
C ASN A 157 -1.06 -17.68 -15.46
N PHE A 158 -1.06 -17.85 -14.15
CA PHE A 158 -0.22 -17.07 -13.25
C PHE A 158 0.36 -17.98 -12.16
N ASN A 159 1.58 -18.45 -12.40
CA ASN A 159 2.29 -19.27 -11.42
C ASN A 159 2.92 -18.38 -10.34
N ILE A 160 2.08 -17.84 -9.47
CA ILE A 160 2.46 -16.97 -8.35
C ILE A 160 1.59 -17.26 -7.13
N SER A 161 2.17 -17.15 -5.96
CA SER A 161 1.46 -17.29 -4.69
C SER A 161 1.65 -16.04 -3.81
N ALA A 162 0.71 -15.79 -2.90
CA ALA A 162 0.85 -14.74 -1.91
C ALA A 162 2.11 -14.90 -1.04
N THR A 163 2.53 -16.16 -0.81
CA THR A 163 3.77 -16.49 -0.09
C THR A 163 5.02 -15.98 -0.83
N GLU A 164 5.07 -16.14 -2.15
CA GLU A 164 6.19 -15.62 -2.95
C GLU A 164 6.20 -14.11 -2.98
N ILE A 165 5.03 -13.48 -3.07
CA ILE A 165 4.94 -12.00 -2.96
C ILE A 165 5.46 -11.56 -1.59
N ARG A 166 5.04 -12.19 -0.48
CA ARG A 166 5.51 -11.83 0.86
C ARG A 166 7.02 -12.01 1.03
N LYS A 167 7.59 -13.03 0.41
CA LYS A 167 9.06 -13.27 0.44
C LYS A 167 9.84 -12.13 -0.19
N ASP A 168 9.32 -11.53 -1.26
CA ASP A 168 9.94 -10.38 -1.91
C ASP A 168 8.92 -9.64 -2.79
N PRO A 169 8.22 -8.63 -2.26
CA PRO A 169 7.24 -7.85 -3.01
C PRO A 169 7.87 -7.09 -4.19
N TYR A 170 9.10 -6.60 -4.00
CA TYR A 170 9.77 -5.76 -5.00
C TYR A 170 10.32 -6.56 -6.18
N LYS A 171 10.75 -7.81 -5.95
CA LYS A 171 11.12 -8.76 -7.01
C LYS A 171 9.89 -9.24 -7.79
N ASN A 172 8.78 -9.44 -7.10
CA ASN A 172 7.53 -9.94 -7.66
C ASN A 172 6.55 -8.82 -8.06
N TRP A 173 7.04 -7.61 -8.26
CA TRP A 173 6.27 -6.39 -8.49
C TRP A 173 5.22 -6.50 -9.60
N GLN A 174 5.58 -7.15 -10.72
CA GLN A 174 4.70 -7.36 -11.87
C GLN A 174 3.43 -8.15 -11.54
N PHE A 175 3.47 -8.97 -10.48
CA PHE A 175 2.34 -9.79 -10.04
C PHE A 175 1.42 -9.08 -9.04
N ILE A 176 1.77 -7.87 -8.59
CA ILE A 176 0.97 -7.07 -7.68
C ILE A 176 0.03 -6.18 -8.51
N PRO A 177 -1.31 -6.24 -8.31
CA PRO A 177 -2.26 -5.41 -9.03
C PRO A 177 -2.03 -3.92 -8.77
N LYS A 178 -2.34 -3.06 -9.76
CA LYS A 178 -2.07 -1.61 -9.71
C LYS A 178 -2.53 -0.95 -8.40
N TYR A 179 -3.76 -1.22 -7.96
CA TYR A 179 -4.32 -0.61 -6.73
C TYR A 179 -3.70 -1.16 -5.43
N VAL A 180 -3.04 -2.32 -5.49
CA VAL A 180 -2.31 -2.91 -4.37
C VAL A 180 -0.88 -2.36 -4.30
N ARG A 181 -0.27 -2.05 -5.46
CA ARG A 181 1.08 -1.46 -5.54
C ARG A 181 1.22 -0.20 -4.73
N GLU A 182 0.19 0.67 -4.70
CA GLU A 182 0.21 1.93 -3.93
C GLU A 182 0.56 1.70 -2.45
N PHE A 183 0.13 0.56 -1.88
CA PHE A 183 0.46 0.18 -0.50
C PHE A 183 1.94 -0.15 -0.30
N PHE A 184 2.60 -0.70 -1.33
CA PHE A 184 4.00 -1.14 -1.29
C PHE A 184 4.99 -0.08 -1.78
N ILE A 185 4.52 1.06 -2.32
CA ILE A 185 5.40 2.14 -2.77
C ILE A 185 6.20 2.69 -1.59
N LEU A 186 7.52 2.66 -1.71
CA LEU A 186 8.43 3.31 -0.77
C LEU A 186 8.50 4.81 -1.05
N LYS A 187 8.49 5.62 0.00
CA LYS A 187 8.67 7.06 -0.08
C LYS A 187 10.10 7.41 0.33
N VAL A 188 10.87 7.90 -0.63
CA VAL A 188 12.24 8.37 -0.41
C VAL A 188 12.24 9.89 -0.42
N GLY A 189 12.53 10.51 0.72
CA GLY A 189 12.63 11.96 0.86
C GLY A 189 14.07 12.45 0.77
N ILE A 190 14.32 13.46 -0.07
CA ILE A 190 15.62 14.15 -0.17
C ILE A 190 15.46 15.50 0.52
N ILE A 191 16.11 15.68 1.66
CA ILE A 191 16.02 16.87 2.50
C ILE A 191 17.39 17.52 2.69
N GLY A 192 17.45 18.71 3.26
CA GLY A 192 18.68 19.41 3.63
C GLY A 192 18.74 20.85 3.10
N THR A 193 19.96 21.41 3.18
CA THR A 193 20.25 22.83 2.92
C THR A 193 19.84 23.29 1.50
N GLU A 194 19.46 24.53 1.36
CA GLU A 194 19.25 25.14 0.04
C GLU A 194 20.55 25.10 -0.79
N HIS A 195 20.39 24.88 -2.10
CA HIS A 195 21.51 24.75 -3.04
C HIS A 195 22.50 23.61 -2.73
N SER A 196 22.07 22.58 -1.99
CA SER A 196 22.87 21.37 -1.73
C SER A 196 22.75 20.28 -2.81
N GLY A 197 22.02 20.54 -3.90
CA GLY A 197 21.86 19.60 -5.01
C GLY A 197 20.69 18.62 -4.87
N LYS A 198 19.78 18.79 -3.90
CA LYS A 198 18.61 17.91 -3.65
C LYS A 198 17.80 17.62 -4.92
N THR A 199 17.37 18.66 -5.61
CA THR A 199 16.54 18.52 -6.84
C THR A 199 17.25 17.71 -7.91
N ASN A 200 18.56 17.92 -8.10
CA ASN A 200 19.35 17.14 -9.05
C ASN A 200 19.44 15.65 -8.64
N LEU A 201 19.67 15.39 -7.36
CA LEU A 201 19.72 14.04 -6.83
C LEU A 201 18.36 13.34 -6.95
N THR A 202 17.27 14.03 -6.65
CA THR A 202 15.89 13.53 -6.81
C THR A 202 15.64 13.06 -8.25
N HIS A 203 15.99 13.87 -9.25
CA HIS A 203 15.81 13.50 -10.65
C HIS A 203 16.70 12.31 -11.06
N LYS A 204 17.98 12.29 -10.62
CA LYS A 204 18.89 11.18 -10.92
C LYS A 204 18.39 9.86 -10.33
N LEU A 205 17.91 9.87 -9.09
CA LEU A 205 17.36 8.68 -8.44
C LEU A 205 16.07 8.21 -9.13
N ALA A 206 15.16 9.13 -9.46
CA ALA A 206 13.94 8.78 -10.19
C ALA A 206 14.24 8.14 -11.54
N ASN A 207 15.21 8.68 -12.28
CA ASN A 207 15.66 8.10 -13.55
C ASN A 207 16.32 6.71 -13.35
N HIS A 208 17.14 6.55 -12.30
CA HIS A 208 17.78 5.27 -12.01
C HIS A 208 16.77 4.15 -11.74
N TYR A 209 15.76 4.44 -10.92
CA TYR A 209 14.72 3.49 -10.56
C TYR A 209 13.56 3.42 -11.57
N ASN A 210 13.63 4.21 -12.66
CA ASN A 210 12.57 4.32 -13.67
C ASN A 210 11.20 4.59 -13.03
N THR A 211 11.14 5.58 -12.15
CA THR A 211 9.96 5.89 -11.35
C THR A 211 9.61 7.39 -11.34
N THR A 212 8.53 7.74 -10.66
CA THR A 212 8.08 9.11 -10.50
C THR A 212 8.85 9.86 -9.42
N TYR A 213 8.86 11.18 -9.52
CA TYR A 213 9.36 12.07 -8.48
C TYR A 213 8.38 13.20 -8.20
N VAL A 214 8.54 13.82 -7.04
CA VAL A 214 7.77 15.00 -6.62
C VAL A 214 8.73 16.15 -6.41
N ARG A 215 8.47 17.28 -7.11
CA ARG A 215 9.19 18.54 -6.91
C ARG A 215 8.71 19.22 -5.64
N GLU A 216 9.52 20.08 -5.08
CA GLU A 216 9.14 20.96 -3.97
C GLU A 216 7.99 21.90 -4.41
N TYR A 217 6.77 21.61 -3.91
CA TYR A 217 5.58 22.33 -4.33
C TYR A 217 5.59 23.81 -3.91
N ARG A 218 6.31 24.17 -2.83
CA ARG A 218 6.49 25.57 -2.42
C ARG A 218 7.08 26.42 -3.55
N LYS A 219 8.07 25.92 -4.28
CA LYS A 219 8.66 26.65 -5.42
C LYS A 219 7.66 26.83 -6.55
N GLU A 220 6.90 25.77 -6.86
CA GLU A 220 5.84 25.81 -7.87
C GLU A 220 4.75 26.83 -7.46
N TYR A 221 4.36 26.86 -6.18
CA TYR A 221 3.39 27.81 -5.64
C TYR A 221 3.86 29.25 -5.76
N ILE A 222 5.10 29.55 -5.37
CA ILE A 222 5.70 30.90 -5.49
C ILE A 222 5.75 31.34 -6.96
N GLU A 223 6.13 30.43 -7.87
CA GLU A 223 6.18 30.72 -9.30
C GLU A 223 4.78 31.03 -9.86
N GLN A 224 3.79 30.17 -9.60
CA GLN A 224 2.48 30.21 -10.26
C GLN A 224 1.50 31.21 -9.60
N VAL A 225 1.54 31.32 -8.26
CA VAL A 225 0.57 32.11 -7.49
C VAL A 225 1.15 33.47 -7.14
N LEU A 226 2.43 33.56 -6.77
CA LEU A 226 3.07 34.77 -6.29
C LEU A 226 4.02 35.43 -7.33
N GLN A 227 3.99 34.95 -8.59
CA GLN A 227 4.78 35.51 -9.69
C GLN A 227 6.29 35.63 -9.35
N ASN A 228 6.84 34.60 -8.72
CA ASN A 228 8.23 34.51 -8.22
C ASN A 228 8.57 35.51 -7.08
N ASN A 229 7.59 36.12 -6.42
CA ASN A 229 7.84 36.97 -5.27
C ASN A 229 7.59 36.25 -3.94
N GLU A 230 8.67 35.69 -3.38
CA GLU A 230 8.63 34.97 -2.12
C GLU A 230 8.26 35.82 -0.90
N ASP A 231 8.54 37.13 -0.94
CA ASP A 231 8.25 38.07 0.14
C ASP A 231 6.73 38.26 0.36
N ASN A 232 5.92 37.87 -0.63
CA ASN A 232 4.46 37.92 -0.54
C ASN A 232 3.84 36.66 0.14
N LEU A 233 4.62 35.70 0.58
CA LEU A 233 4.10 34.51 1.30
C LEU A 233 3.43 34.94 2.61
N GLN A 234 2.17 34.50 2.77
CA GLN A 234 1.37 34.73 3.97
C GLN A 234 1.17 33.41 4.74
N TYR A 235 0.64 33.51 5.95
CA TYR A 235 0.35 32.34 6.81
C TYR A 235 -0.52 31.30 6.10
N GLU A 236 -1.57 31.74 5.45
CA GLU A 236 -2.56 30.89 4.77
C GLU A 236 -1.96 30.11 3.60
N ASP A 237 -0.97 30.69 2.92
CA ASP A 237 -0.29 30.05 1.79
C ASP A 237 0.44 28.77 2.20
N TYR A 238 1.00 28.74 3.41
CA TYR A 238 1.70 27.54 3.90
C TYR A 238 0.77 26.36 4.11
N SER A 239 -0.51 26.58 4.44
CA SER A 239 -1.53 25.54 4.45
C SER A 239 -1.75 24.97 3.05
N GLN A 240 -1.92 25.85 2.06
CA GLN A 240 -2.12 25.45 0.66
C GLN A 240 -0.90 24.72 0.11
N ILE A 241 0.30 25.19 0.42
CA ILE A 241 1.56 24.54 0.03
C ILE A 241 1.64 23.12 0.63
N ALA A 242 1.30 22.95 1.91
CA ALA A 242 1.32 21.65 2.56
C ALA A 242 0.31 20.67 1.93
N TYR A 243 -0.93 21.10 1.68
CA TYR A 243 -1.94 20.29 0.98
C TYR A 243 -1.51 19.97 -0.46
N GLY A 244 -0.99 20.95 -1.20
CA GLY A 244 -0.51 20.75 -2.57
C GLY A 244 0.64 19.75 -2.65
N GLN A 245 1.62 19.84 -1.74
CA GLN A 245 2.72 18.87 -1.64
C GLN A 245 2.19 17.46 -1.37
N ASN A 246 1.25 17.29 -0.43
CA ASN A 246 0.63 16.01 -0.13
C ASN A 246 -0.15 15.44 -1.31
N GLN A 247 -0.88 16.28 -2.03
CA GLN A 247 -1.60 15.88 -3.24
C GLN A 247 -0.62 15.37 -4.32
N LYS A 248 0.45 16.11 -4.59
CA LYS A 248 1.50 15.71 -5.57
C LYS A 248 2.15 14.38 -5.19
N ILE A 249 2.45 14.16 -3.90
CA ILE A 249 2.96 12.87 -3.40
C ILE A 249 1.94 11.76 -3.68
N SER A 250 0.67 11.96 -3.35
CA SER A 250 -0.39 10.98 -3.51
C SER A 250 -0.63 10.62 -5.00
N GLU A 251 -0.57 11.60 -5.90
CA GLU A 251 -0.68 11.40 -7.34
C GLU A 251 0.53 10.63 -7.89
N SER A 252 1.73 10.99 -7.45
CA SER A 252 2.96 10.31 -7.86
C SER A 252 3.01 8.85 -7.40
N VAL A 253 2.55 8.54 -6.19
CA VAL A 253 2.46 7.16 -5.66
C VAL A 253 1.61 6.26 -6.58
N LYS A 254 0.50 6.77 -7.15
CA LYS A 254 -0.36 5.98 -8.06
C LYS A 254 0.32 5.55 -9.36
N ASN A 255 1.37 6.27 -9.75
CA ASN A 255 2.09 6.06 -11.01
C ASN A 255 3.55 5.61 -10.81
N ALA A 256 3.98 5.47 -9.57
CA ALA A 256 5.34 5.07 -9.23
C ALA A 256 5.61 3.58 -9.49
N ASP A 257 6.88 3.27 -9.77
CA ASP A 257 7.38 1.89 -9.81
C ASP A 257 8.25 1.65 -8.56
N ARG A 258 7.78 0.80 -7.63
CA ARG A 258 8.41 0.39 -6.36
C ARG A 258 8.66 1.51 -5.37
N LEU A 259 9.07 2.70 -5.81
CA LEU A 259 9.32 3.85 -4.94
C LEU A 259 8.96 5.18 -5.62
N VAL A 260 8.79 6.23 -4.84
CA VAL A 260 8.68 7.61 -5.28
C VAL A 260 9.77 8.44 -4.61
N VAL A 261 10.45 9.30 -5.36
CA VAL A 261 11.47 10.22 -4.81
C VAL A 261 10.86 11.61 -4.65
N VAL A 262 10.95 12.16 -3.44
CA VAL A 262 10.32 13.43 -3.06
C VAL A 262 11.40 14.46 -2.75
N ASP A 263 11.45 15.55 -3.54
CA ASP A 263 12.29 16.71 -3.25
C ASP A 263 11.61 17.56 -2.18
N THR A 264 12.17 17.55 -0.99
CA THR A 264 11.66 18.26 0.17
C THR A 264 10.38 17.65 0.75
N GLU A 265 10.39 17.35 2.04
CA GLU A 265 9.24 16.83 2.79
C GLU A 265 8.75 17.86 3.82
N PHE A 266 7.70 17.54 4.57
CA PHE A 266 7.01 18.50 5.44
C PHE A 266 7.87 19.05 6.59
N THR A 267 8.86 18.30 7.10
CA THR A 267 9.76 18.80 8.15
C THR A 267 10.65 19.94 7.62
N SER A 268 11.08 19.83 6.36
CA SER A 268 11.80 20.91 5.69
C SER A 268 10.93 22.14 5.43
N LEU A 269 9.66 21.94 5.06
CA LEU A 269 8.69 23.02 4.91
C LEU A 269 8.46 23.74 6.25
N GLN A 270 8.33 23.00 7.34
CA GLN A 270 8.20 23.56 8.70
C GLN A 270 9.45 24.33 9.13
N ALA A 271 10.64 23.79 8.82
CA ALA A 271 11.89 24.48 9.12
C ALA A 271 11.99 25.85 8.39
N GLN A 272 11.55 25.90 7.13
CA GLN A 272 11.49 27.15 6.38
C GLN A 272 10.46 28.12 6.97
N TYR A 273 9.29 27.62 7.38
CA TYR A 273 8.27 28.46 8.04
C TYR A 273 8.80 29.04 9.36
N ILE A 274 9.40 28.23 10.23
CA ILE A 274 9.95 28.69 11.52
C ILE A 274 11.06 29.72 11.30
N LYS A 275 11.94 29.50 10.32
CA LYS A 275 13.02 30.46 9.99
C LYS A 275 12.47 31.85 9.67
N ASN A 276 11.33 31.92 8.99
CA ASN A 276 10.72 33.19 8.55
C ASN A 276 9.78 33.79 9.60
N ASN A 277 9.08 32.97 10.41
CA ASN A 277 7.98 33.39 11.27
C ASN A 277 8.23 33.15 12.78
N GLY A 278 9.28 32.45 13.16
CA GLY A 278 9.67 32.22 14.55
C GLY A 278 8.82 31.19 15.32
N SER A 279 7.80 30.61 14.72
CA SER A 279 6.88 29.63 15.35
C SER A 279 6.53 28.49 14.40
N GLU A 280 5.96 27.41 14.92
CA GLU A 280 5.49 26.26 14.10
C GLU A 280 4.12 26.55 13.47
N HIS A 281 3.91 26.03 12.25
CA HIS A 281 2.62 26.09 11.56
C HIS A 281 1.82 24.80 11.83
N PRO A 282 0.60 24.87 12.39
CA PRO A 282 -0.14 23.71 12.87
C PRO A 282 -0.54 22.72 11.75
N VAL A 283 -0.89 23.21 10.56
CA VAL A 283 -1.23 22.33 9.42
C VAL A 283 -0.01 21.55 8.95
N ILE A 284 1.16 22.18 8.89
CA ILE A 284 2.40 21.49 8.49
C ILE A 284 2.76 20.45 9.56
N GLU A 285 2.59 20.78 10.85
CA GLU A 285 2.84 19.83 11.96
C GLU A 285 1.95 18.59 11.87
N ASP A 286 0.67 18.76 11.50
CA ASP A 286 -0.23 17.63 11.28
C ASP A 286 0.27 16.73 10.14
N PHE A 287 0.73 17.31 9.03
CA PHE A 287 1.34 16.53 7.95
C PHE A 287 2.62 15.81 8.38
N ILE A 288 3.49 16.43 9.19
CA ILE A 288 4.70 15.79 9.72
C ILE A 288 4.36 14.53 10.53
N ARG A 289 3.34 14.61 11.40
CA ARG A 289 2.90 13.49 12.24
C ARG A 289 2.28 12.35 11.43
N ASN A 290 1.53 12.68 10.38
CA ASN A 290 0.77 11.71 9.60
C ASN A 290 1.49 11.22 8.34
N SER A 291 2.64 11.82 7.96
CA SER A 291 3.43 11.38 6.81
C SER A 291 4.61 10.52 7.23
N ASN A 292 4.67 9.32 6.67
CA ASN A 292 5.80 8.43 6.84
C ASN A 292 6.61 8.36 5.56
N PHE A 293 7.91 8.62 5.68
CA PHE A 293 8.90 8.34 4.66
C PHE A 293 9.71 7.11 5.08
N ASP A 294 9.94 6.20 4.14
CA ASP A 294 10.67 4.96 4.38
C ASP A 294 12.18 5.20 4.47
N VAL A 295 12.67 6.13 3.66
CA VAL A 295 14.06 6.58 3.64
C VAL A 295 14.10 8.11 3.58
N LEU A 296 14.83 8.75 4.50
CA LEU A 296 15.16 10.17 4.44
C LEU A 296 16.66 10.34 4.25
N ILE A 297 17.05 11.04 3.19
CA ILE A 297 18.44 11.37 2.89
C ILE A 297 18.62 12.88 3.07
N TYR A 298 19.46 13.24 4.05
CA TYR A 298 19.79 14.63 4.37
C TYR A 298 21.08 15.04 3.66
N ILE A 299 21.00 15.98 2.73
CA ILE A 299 22.16 16.52 2.03
C ILE A 299 22.63 17.79 2.76
N GLU A 300 23.75 17.68 3.46
CA GLU A 300 24.37 18.80 4.17
C GLU A 300 25.39 19.49 3.28
N LYS A 301 25.22 20.80 3.06
CA LYS A 301 26.24 21.60 2.38
C LYS A 301 27.36 21.94 3.34
N ALA A 302 28.61 21.61 2.98
CA ALA A 302 29.77 21.96 3.76
C ALA A 302 29.94 23.50 3.91
N GLY A 303 30.35 23.94 5.08
CA GLY A 303 30.56 25.34 5.41
C GLY A 303 29.82 25.77 6.67
N GLN A 304 29.42 27.05 6.76
CA GLN A 304 28.73 27.57 7.94
C GLN A 304 27.37 26.88 8.18
N LYS A 305 27.16 26.39 9.41
CA LYS A 305 25.83 25.96 9.87
C LYS A 305 24.86 27.13 9.69
N ARG A 306 23.79 26.90 8.98
CA ARG A 306 22.73 27.90 8.74
C ARG A 306 21.61 27.68 9.75
N THR A 307 20.94 28.76 10.12
CA THR A 307 19.78 28.73 11.02
C THR A 307 18.72 27.69 10.55
N PHE A 308 18.52 27.57 9.24
CA PHE A 308 17.63 26.55 8.67
C PHE A 308 18.05 25.12 9.03
N ASP A 309 19.35 24.79 8.93
CA ASP A 309 19.85 23.44 9.20
C ASP A 309 19.68 23.08 10.68
N GLU A 310 19.91 24.04 11.58
CA GLU A 310 19.72 23.84 13.01
C GLU A 310 18.24 23.61 13.36
N ILE A 311 17.34 24.37 12.75
CA ILE A 311 15.89 24.19 12.93
C ILE A 311 15.46 22.83 12.37
N LEU A 312 15.89 22.48 11.16
CA LEU A 312 15.53 21.20 10.52
C LEU A 312 15.99 20.02 11.37
N GLN A 313 17.22 20.02 11.86
CA GLN A 313 17.75 18.94 12.73
C GLN A 313 16.94 18.80 14.02
N LYS A 314 16.62 19.91 14.70
CA LYS A 314 15.77 19.90 15.90
C LYS A 314 14.36 19.34 15.60
N LEU A 315 13.77 19.66 14.47
CA LEU A 315 12.46 19.14 14.06
C LEU A 315 12.50 17.64 13.75
N LEU A 316 13.56 17.16 13.07
CA LEU A 316 13.76 15.74 12.81
C LEU A 316 13.89 14.94 14.10
N GLU A 317 14.68 15.44 15.07
CA GLU A 317 14.84 14.85 16.40
C GLU A 317 13.52 14.87 17.19
N LYS A 318 12.83 16.02 17.24
CA LYS A 318 11.52 16.18 17.92
C LYS A 318 10.50 15.15 17.42
N ASN A 319 10.49 14.89 16.12
CA ASN A 319 9.53 13.98 15.47
C ASN A 319 10.05 12.54 15.31
N ASN A 320 11.17 12.19 15.93
CA ASN A 320 11.81 10.88 15.84
C ASN A 320 12.02 10.39 14.39
N LYS A 321 12.28 11.30 13.46
CA LYS A 321 12.53 10.98 12.04
C LYS A 321 13.97 10.49 11.88
N LYS A 322 14.13 9.22 11.49
CA LYS A 322 15.44 8.67 11.14
C LYS A 322 15.87 9.18 9.77
N TYR A 323 17.10 9.62 9.63
CA TYR A 323 17.67 10.07 8.36
C TYR A 323 19.12 9.67 8.21
N ILE A 324 19.60 9.60 6.97
CA ILE A 324 21.00 9.32 6.64
C ILE A 324 21.61 10.60 6.08
N LYS A 325 22.72 11.04 6.67
CA LYS A 325 23.36 12.29 6.32
C LYS A 325 24.46 12.07 5.28
N LEU A 326 24.43 12.84 4.20
CA LEU A 326 25.44 12.88 3.16
C LEU A 326 25.99 14.31 3.02
N ALA A 327 27.31 14.44 2.97
CA ALA A 327 27.96 15.74 2.80
C ALA A 327 27.99 16.16 1.32
N HIS A 328 27.82 17.47 1.07
CA HIS A 328 28.00 18.09 -0.24
C HIS A 328 29.09 19.16 -0.12
N GLU A 329 30.33 18.81 -0.47
CA GLU A 329 31.50 19.67 -0.36
C GLU A 329 31.87 20.33 -1.69
N ASN A 330 31.73 19.62 -2.79
CA ASN A 330 32.14 20.04 -4.13
C ASN A 330 31.31 19.33 -5.24
N LYS A 331 31.65 19.55 -6.52
CA LYS A 331 30.94 18.94 -7.63
C LYS A 331 31.04 17.41 -7.69
N THR A 332 32.13 16.79 -7.21
CA THR A 332 32.28 15.33 -7.17
C THR A 332 31.33 14.70 -6.17
N SER A 333 31.04 15.41 -5.06
CA SER A 333 30.05 14.97 -4.05
C SER A 333 28.67 14.69 -4.64
N LEU A 334 28.26 15.32 -5.75
CA LEU A 334 26.99 15.01 -6.40
C LEU A 334 26.94 13.58 -6.94
N THR A 335 28.05 13.09 -7.50
CA THR A 335 28.13 11.72 -8.02
C THR A 335 28.28 10.71 -6.86
N GLU A 336 29.08 11.03 -5.87
CA GLU A 336 29.26 10.20 -4.68
C GLU A 336 27.94 10.06 -3.90
N ASN A 337 27.21 11.16 -3.70
CA ASN A 337 25.92 11.15 -3.04
C ASN A 337 24.87 10.37 -3.84
N TYR A 338 24.90 10.42 -5.16
CA TYR A 338 24.03 9.61 -6.02
C TYR A 338 24.32 8.10 -5.82
N ILE A 339 25.58 7.68 -5.86
CA ILE A 339 25.96 6.27 -5.66
C ILE A 339 25.56 5.80 -4.25
N LYS A 340 25.93 6.55 -3.21
CA LYS A 340 25.56 6.23 -1.83
C LYS A 340 24.06 6.18 -1.60
N SER A 341 23.29 7.06 -2.26
CA SER A 341 21.84 7.05 -2.14
C SER A 341 21.22 5.78 -2.75
N ILE A 342 21.77 5.27 -3.86
CA ILE A 342 21.35 3.99 -4.44
C ILE A 342 21.64 2.86 -3.45
N GLU A 343 22.86 2.78 -2.91
CA GLU A 343 23.24 1.77 -1.92
C GLU A 343 22.27 1.76 -0.71
N ILE A 344 21.96 2.95 -0.18
CA ILE A 344 21.04 3.11 0.96
C ILE A 344 19.63 2.61 0.61
N ILE A 345 19.12 2.97 -0.57
CA ILE A 345 17.75 2.59 -1.00
C ILE A 345 17.69 1.09 -1.28
N ASP A 346 18.69 0.54 -1.96
CA ASP A 346 18.76 -0.89 -2.29
C ASP A 346 18.90 -1.73 -1.03
N ASP A 347 19.71 -1.31 -0.06
CA ASP A 347 19.83 -1.96 1.23
C ASP A 347 18.48 -1.95 1.96
N TYR A 348 17.77 -0.82 1.96
CA TYR A 348 16.44 -0.74 2.57
C TYR A 348 15.44 -1.69 1.89
N ILE A 349 15.44 -1.76 0.56
CA ILE A 349 14.58 -2.68 -0.20
C ILE A 349 14.88 -4.14 0.17
N ASN A 350 16.15 -4.51 0.26
CA ASN A 350 16.61 -5.89 0.45
C ASN A 350 16.55 -6.38 1.91
N GLN A 351 16.56 -5.49 2.89
CA GLN A 351 16.48 -5.85 4.31
C GLN A 351 15.11 -6.45 4.65
N LYS A 352 15.09 -7.44 5.55
CA LYS A 352 13.86 -7.82 6.25
C LYS A 352 13.44 -6.68 7.18
N THR A 353 12.14 -6.47 7.30
CA THR A 353 11.59 -5.62 8.38
C THR A 353 11.96 -6.28 9.72
N VAL A 354 12.68 -5.54 10.57
CA VAL A 354 13.07 -6.00 11.93
C VAL A 354 11.96 -5.64 12.90
#